data_084ba7d1ff91b08ca55830f25d361d16
#
_entry.id   084ba7d1ff91b08ca55830f25d361d16
#
_cell.length_a   1.000
_cell.length_b   1.000
_cell.length_c   1.000
_cell.angle_alpha   90.00
_cell.angle_beta   90.00
_cell.angle_gamma   90.00
#
_symmetry.space_group_name_H-M   'P 1'
#
loop_
_entity.id
_entity.type
_entity.pdbx_description
1 polymer ?
#
loop_
_entity_poly.entity_id
_entity_poly.type
_entity_poly.pdbx_seq_one_letter_code
_entity_poly.pdbx_strand_id
1 'polypeptide(L)'
;EKIYIYGDYDVDGITSVSLLYLALSELGGNIHYYIPLRDEGYGLNKDAIQILKEEEANLVISVDCGINSIEEINLANELGLDFIITDHHEIIGDLPKAFAVINPKREENI
;
A
#
# COMPACT_ATOMS: atom_id res chain seq x y z
N GLU A 1 -3.50 14.98 8.17
CA GLU A 1 -2.88 13.65 8.05
C GLU A 1 -2.34 13.45 6.64
N LYS A 2 -1.11 12.98 6.53
CA LYS A 2 -0.45 12.80 5.23
C LYS A 2 -0.64 11.37 4.74
N ILE A 3 -1.32 11.23 3.61
CA ILE A 3 -1.70 9.93 3.07
C ILE A 3 -0.92 9.66 1.79
N TYR A 4 -0.28 8.49 1.71
CA TYR A 4 0.39 8.04 0.51
C TYR A 4 -0.36 6.87 -0.12
N ILE A 5 -0.49 6.90 -1.43
CA ILE A 5 -1.01 5.78 -2.20
C ILE A 5 0.18 5.07 -2.80
N TYR A 6 0.36 3.81 -2.46
CA TYR A 6 1.46 2.98 -2.94
C TYR A 6 0.93 2.01 -3.98
N GLY A 7 1.44 2.08 -5.18
CA GLY A 7 1.02 1.17 -6.25
C GLY A 7 2.19 0.49 -6.89
N ASP A 8 1.90 -0.50 -7.72
CA ASP A 8 2.90 -1.21 -8.48
C ASP A 8 3.23 -0.46 -9.76
N TYR A 9 4.34 -0.82 -10.38
CA TYR A 9 4.80 -0.17 -11.61
C TYR A 9 4.12 -0.69 -12.88
N ASP A 10 3.28 -1.72 -12.79
CA ASP A 10 2.56 -2.22 -13.96
C ASP A 10 1.35 -1.32 -14.29
N VAL A 11 0.68 -1.61 -15.40
CA VAL A 11 -0.42 -0.79 -15.90
C VAL A 11 -1.57 -0.74 -14.89
N ASP A 12 -1.90 -1.88 -14.30
CA ASP A 12 -3.01 -1.95 -13.33
C ASP A 12 -2.68 -1.14 -12.08
N GLY A 13 -1.44 -1.23 -11.59
CA GLY A 13 -1.00 -0.47 -10.43
C GLY A 13 -1.04 1.02 -10.69
N ILE A 14 -0.51 1.46 -11.84
CA ILE A 14 -0.50 2.88 -12.19
C ILE A 14 -1.92 3.42 -12.34
N THR A 15 -2.79 2.68 -12.99
CA THR A 15 -4.18 3.07 -13.16
C THR A 15 -4.89 3.18 -11.82
N SER A 16 -4.71 2.19 -10.94
CA SER A 16 -5.33 2.19 -9.63
C SER A 16 -4.86 3.36 -8.76
N VAL A 17 -3.57 3.64 -8.78
CA VAL A 17 -3.01 4.79 -8.04
C VAL A 17 -3.63 6.09 -8.56
N SER A 18 -3.70 6.25 -9.88
CA SER A 18 -4.22 7.48 -10.48
C SER A 18 -5.69 7.71 -10.10
N LEU A 19 -6.52 6.68 -10.18
CA LEU A 19 -7.93 6.79 -9.84
C LEU A 19 -8.14 7.14 -8.37
N LEU A 20 -7.43 6.45 -7.49
CA LEU A 20 -7.57 6.69 -6.06
C LEU A 20 -7.02 8.06 -5.67
N TYR A 21 -5.90 8.46 -6.27
CA TYR A 21 -5.33 9.78 -6.03
C TYR A 21 -6.32 10.89 -6.38
N LEU A 22 -6.95 10.80 -7.55
CA LEU A 22 -7.93 11.79 -7.97
C LEU A 22 -9.14 11.81 -7.05
N ALA A 23 -9.66 10.64 -6.69
CA ALA A 23 -10.83 10.55 -5.84
C ALA A 23 -10.58 11.15 -4.46
N LEU A 24 -9.44 10.80 -3.83
CA LEU A 24 -9.12 11.29 -2.50
C LEU A 24 -8.74 12.77 -2.50
N SER A 25 -8.08 13.23 -3.57
CA SER A 25 -7.72 14.65 -3.68
C SER A 25 -8.95 15.54 -3.75
N GLU A 26 -10.03 15.08 -4.36
CA GLU A 26 -11.27 15.84 -4.41
C GLU A 26 -11.90 16.00 -3.03
N LEU A 27 -11.57 15.11 -2.09
CA LEU A 27 -12.06 15.22 -0.71
C LEU A 27 -11.24 16.18 0.13
N GLY A 28 -10.21 16.82 -0.44
CA GLY A 28 -9.44 17.84 0.23
C GLY A 28 -8.34 17.34 1.14
N GLY A 29 -7.96 16.07 1.01
CA GLY A 29 -6.91 15.49 1.83
C GLY A 29 -5.51 15.86 1.33
N ASN A 30 -4.50 15.67 2.17
CA ASN A 30 -3.10 15.82 1.81
C ASN A 30 -2.62 14.48 1.23
N ILE A 31 -2.82 14.31 -0.07
CA ILE A 31 -2.65 13.04 -0.75
C ILE A 31 -1.39 13.08 -1.62
N HIS A 32 -0.60 12.03 -1.52
CA HIS A 32 0.61 11.82 -2.33
C HIS A 32 0.57 10.42 -2.90
N TYR A 33 1.50 10.09 -3.78
CA TYR A 33 1.60 8.75 -4.33
C TYR A 33 3.07 8.33 -4.41
N TYR A 34 3.30 7.02 -4.41
CA TYR A 34 4.63 6.42 -4.57
C TYR A 34 4.49 5.20 -5.45
N ILE A 35 5.25 5.17 -6.53
CA ILE A 35 5.31 4.03 -7.43
C ILE A 35 6.77 3.60 -7.48
N PRO A 36 7.10 2.38 -6.98
CA PRO A 36 8.49 1.93 -6.98
C PRO A 36 9.01 1.74 -8.40
N LEU A 37 10.30 1.89 -8.57
CA LEU A 37 10.95 1.63 -9.83
C LEU A 37 10.98 0.13 -10.11
N ARG A 38 11.04 -0.25 -11.38
CA ARG A 38 11.00 -1.65 -11.78
C ARG A 38 12.10 -2.48 -11.12
N ASP A 39 13.28 -1.92 -10.93
CA ASP A 39 14.40 -2.62 -10.30
C ASP A 39 14.26 -2.75 -8.79
N GLU A 40 13.27 -2.12 -8.18
CA GLU A 40 12.97 -2.32 -6.76
C GLU A 40 12.16 -3.60 -6.51
N GLY A 41 11.71 -4.27 -7.57
CA GLY A 41 10.96 -5.50 -7.47
C GLY A 41 9.46 -5.27 -7.33
N TYR A 42 8.73 -6.36 -7.23
CA TYR A 42 7.28 -6.35 -7.16
C TYR A 42 6.82 -6.30 -5.70
N GLY A 43 5.73 -5.57 -5.46
CA GLY A 43 5.13 -5.49 -4.14
C GLY A 43 5.76 -4.42 -3.26
N LEU A 44 5.56 -4.54 -1.96
CA LEU A 44 6.15 -3.62 -1.01
C LEU A 44 7.61 -3.96 -0.79
N ASN A 45 8.43 -2.93 -0.56
CA ASN A 45 9.83 -3.16 -0.20
C ASN A 45 10.19 -2.28 1.00
N LYS A 46 11.20 -2.74 1.77
CA LYS A 46 11.57 -2.08 3.02
C LYS A 46 12.16 -0.69 2.79
N ASP A 47 12.87 -0.50 1.70
CA ASP A 47 13.46 0.81 1.37
C ASP A 47 12.37 1.84 1.11
N ALA A 48 11.31 1.45 0.39
CA ALA A 48 10.18 2.33 0.14
C ALA A 48 9.48 2.71 1.45
N ILE A 49 9.33 1.76 2.37
CA ILE A 49 8.72 2.02 3.67
C ILE A 49 9.54 3.05 4.46
N GLN A 50 10.86 2.94 4.42
CA GLN A 50 11.74 3.92 5.06
C GLN A 50 11.58 5.30 4.44
N ILE A 51 11.51 5.36 3.10
CA ILE A 51 11.30 6.63 2.39
C ILE A 51 9.97 7.26 2.81
N LEU A 52 8.91 6.48 2.89
CA LEU A 52 7.60 6.99 3.29
C LEU A 52 7.63 7.52 4.72
N LYS A 53 8.37 6.86 5.60
CA LYS A 53 8.54 7.35 6.97
C LYS A 53 9.30 8.67 7.00
N GLU A 54 10.36 8.79 6.21
CA GLU A 54 11.13 10.02 6.11
C GLU A 54 10.29 11.17 5.55
N GLU A 55 9.33 10.86 4.67
CA GLU A 55 8.40 11.85 4.12
C GLU A 55 7.26 12.17 5.08
N GLU A 56 7.28 11.62 6.27
CA GLU A 56 6.31 11.85 7.33
C GLU A 56 4.90 11.37 6.99
N ALA A 57 4.79 10.28 6.23
CA ALA A 57 3.51 9.67 5.95
C ALA A 57 2.85 9.17 7.23
N ASN A 58 1.55 9.32 7.33
CA ASN A 58 0.76 8.82 8.46
C ASN A 58 0.04 7.54 8.08
N LEU A 59 -0.52 7.50 6.88
CA LEU A 59 -1.29 6.39 6.37
C LEU A 59 -0.84 6.06 4.96
N VAL A 60 -0.68 4.77 4.67
CA VAL A 60 -0.36 4.30 3.33
C VAL A 60 -1.46 3.36 2.87
N ILE A 61 -1.99 3.61 1.69
CA ILE A 61 -2.98 2.73 1.06
C ILE A 61 -2.28 2.05 -0.10
N SER A 62 -2.01 0.75 0.02
CA SER A 62 -1.42 0.01 -1.09
C SER A 62 -2.52 -0.50 -2.01
N VAL A 63 -2.30 -0.37 -3.31
CA VAL A 63 -3.24 -0.83 -4.32
C VAL A 63 -2.55 -1.83 -5.22
N ASP A 64 -3.21 -2.94 -5.50
CA ASP A 64 -2.73 -4.01 -6.37
C ASP A 64 -1.41 -4.64 -5.90
N CYS A 65 -1.12 -4.55 -4.60
CA CYS A 65 0.08 -5.16 -4.02
C CYS A 65 -0.04 -5.19 -2.50
N GLY A 66 0.85 -5.95 -1.86
CA GLY A 66 1.01 -5.94 -0.41
C GLY A 66 0.39 -7.10 0.35
N ILE A 67 -0.49 -7.89 -0.28
CA ILE A 67 -1.22 -8.94 0.45
C ILE A 67 -0.29 -9.99 1.06
N ASN A 68 0.88 -10.22 0.47
CA ASN A 68 1.84 -11.21 0.96
C ASN A 68 3.08 -10.58 1.57
N SER A 69 3.06 -9.28 1.85
CA SER A 69 4.22 -8.54 2.31
C SER A 69 4.27 -8.44 3.84
N ILE A 70 4.34 -9.60 4.52
CA ILE A 70 4.27 -9.67 5.98
C ILE A 70 5.43 -8.94 6.66
N GLU A 71 6.66 -9.19 6.21
CA GLU A 71 7.83 -8.54 6.82
C GLU A 71 7.82 -7.04 6.65
N GLU A 72 7.42 -6.58 5.48
CA GLU A 72 7.35 -5.16 5.17
C GLU A 72 6.30 -4.46 6.02
N ILE A 73 5.15 -5.08 6.21
CA ILE A 73 4.10 -4.51 7.06
C ILE A 73 4.52 -4.50 8.53
N ASN A 74 5.25 -5.54 8.97
CA ASN A 74 5.79 -5.53 10.34
C ASN A 74 6.75 -4.36 10.55
N LEU A 75 7.59 -4.06 9.57
CA LEU A 75 8.47 -2.90 9.64
C LEU A 75 7.67 -1.60 9.71
N ALA A 76 6.63 -1.49 8.88
CA ALA A 76 5.78 -0.31 8.91
C ALA A 76 5.13 -0.11 10.27
N ASN A 77 4.66 -1.19 10.89
CA ASN A 77 4.07 -1.13 12.23
C ASN A 77 5.09 -0.63 13.26
N GLU A 78 6.34 -1.10 13.16
CA GLU A 78 7.41 -0.65 14.06
C GLU A 78 7.70 0.83 13.89
N LEU A 79 7.53 1.35 12.69
CA LEU A 79 7.79 2.77 12.39
C LEU A 79 6.57 3.66 12.64
N GLY A 80 5.45 3.08 13.03
CA GLY A 80 4.24 3.84 13.29
C GLY A 80 3.46 4.25 12.04
N LEU A 81 3.69 3.55 10.92
CA LEU A 81 2.95 3.76 9.68
C LEU A 81 1.74 2.84 9.65
N ASP A 82 0.57 3.40 9.47
CA ASP A 82 -0.64 2.61 9.27
C ASP A 82 -0.81 2.26 7.80
N PHE A 83 -1.18 1.02 7.52
CA PHE A 83 -1.41 0.54 6.16
C PHE A 83 -2.83 0.05 5.98
N ILE A 84 -3.41 0.39 4.82
CA ILE A 84 -4.61 -0.25 4.31
C ILE A 84 -4.20 -0.95 3.02
N ILE A 85 -4.34 -2.28 2.99
CA ILE A 85 -3.94 -3.07 1.82
C ILE A 85 -5.16 -3.38 0.99
N THR A 86 -5.11 -3.02 -0.30
CA THR A 86 -6.12 -3.45 -1.27
C THR A 86 -5.40 -4.22 -2.36
N ASP A 87 -5.75 -5.49 -2.54
CA ASP A 87 -5.05 -6.38 -3.45
C ASP A 87 -5.98 -7.50 -3.89
N HIS A 88 -5.70 -8.09 -5.04
CA HIS A 88 -6.47 -9.21 -5.57
C HIS A 88 -5.61 -10.45 -5.84
N HIS A 89 -4.34 -10.40 -5.51
CA HIS A 89 -3.44 -11.54 -5.70
C HIS A 89 -3.76 -12.67 -4.72
N GLU A 90 -3.29 -13.89 -5.05
CA GLU A 90 -3.47 -15.03 -4.18
C GLU A 90 -2.79 -14.80 -2.83
N ILE A 91 -3.48 -15.21 -1.77
CA ILE A 91 -2.94 -15.12 -0.43
C ILE A 91 -2.06 -16.34 -0.18
N ILE A 92 -0.78 -16.10 0.11
CA ILE A 92 0.19 -17.15 0.41
C ILE A 92 0.53 -17.06 1.89
N GLY A 93 0.12 -18.07 2.68
CA GLY A 93 0.37 -18.07 4.11
C GLY A 93 -0.53 -17.11 4.87
N ASP A 94 0.02 -16.47 5.89
CA ASP A 94 -0.74 -15.57 6.76
C ASP A 94 -0.94 -14.20 6.13
N LEU A 95 -1.99 -13.51 6.58
CA LEU A 95 -2.23 -12.13 6.15
C LEU A 95 -1.30 -11.17 6.91
N PRO A 96 -0.86 -10.08 6.26
CA PRO A 96 -0.12 -9.04 6.97
C PRO A 96 -1.00 -8.38 8.04
N LYS A 97 -0.36 -7.91 9.11
CA LYS A 97 -1.06 -7.26 10.22
C LYS A 97 -1.20 -5.76 9.98
N ALA A 98 -1.83 -5.41 8.88
CA ALA A 98 -2.10 -4.01 8.54
C ALA A 98 -3.35 -3.53 9.28
N PHE A 99 -3.58 -2.22 9.25
CA PHE A 99 -4.77 -1.63 9.83
C PHE A 99 -6.04 -2.22 9.20
N ALA A 100 -6.04 -2.41 7.90
CA ALA A 100 -7.12 -3.07 7.18
C ALA A 100 -6.56 -3.81 5.96
N VAL A 101 -7.18 -4.94 5.61
CA VAL A 101 -6.80 -5.73 4.44
C VAL A 101 -8.06 -6.04 3.64
N ILE A 102 -8.10 -5.58 2.41
CA ILE A 102 -9.22 -5.81 1.50
C ILE A 102 -8.72 -6.66 0.33
N ASN A 103 -9.23 -7.87 0.22
CA ASN A 103 -8.87 -8.79 -0.86
C ASN A 103 -10.04 -9.72 -1.12
N PRO A 104 -10.55 -9.78 -2.36
CA PRO A 104 -11.72 -10.62 -2.67
C PRO A 104 -11.47 -12.12 -2.49
N LYS A 105 -10.22 -12.55 -2.35
CA LYS A 105 -9.88 -13.95 -2.14
C LYS A 105 -9.76 -14.34 -0.67
N ARG A 106 -10.02 -13.42 0.26
CA ARG A 106 -10.08 -13.75 1.69
C ARG A 106 -11.37 -14.50 1.98
N GLU A 107 -11.28 -15.52 2.82
CA GLU A 107 -12.47 -16.27 3.25
C GLU A 107 -13.43 -15.41 4.04
N GLU A 108 -12.92 -14.45 4.79
CA GLU A 108 -13.70 -13.57 5.65
C GLU A 108 -14.04 -12.24 4.96
N ASN A 109 -13.86 -12.17 3.66
CA ASN A 109 -14.13 -10.94 2.94
C ASN A 109 -15.64 -10.73 2.81
N ILE A 110 -16.08 -9.62 3.29
CA ILE A 110 -17.49 -9.28 3.31
C ILE A 110 -17.73 -8.03 2.48
#